data_06d90e68dc129c4ac7f525fb4de32b58
#
_entry.id   06d90e68dc129c4ac7f525fb4de32b58
#
_cell.length_a   1.000
_cell.length_b   1.000
_cell.length_c   1.000
_cell.angle_alpha   90.00
_cell.angle_beta   90.00
_cell.angle_gamma   90.00
#
_symmetry.space_group_name_H-M   'P 1'
#
loop_
_entity.id
_entity.type
_entity.pdbx_description
1 polymer ?
#
loop_
_entity_poly.entity_id
_entity_poly.type
_entity_poly.pdbx_seq_one_letter_code
_entity_poly.pdbx_strand_id
1 'polypeptide(L)'
;MPKPPPLLGAMAVAATYCVSAGIPATAQTASPDELRVIATEAYVYLYPLVTMDITRRQMTNVVKAEGISAPINQFANIRAYPTADMKFVVRPNFDTLYSSAWLDVAKEPIVLSIPDTKGRYYLMPMLDMWTDVFASPGWRTTGTGAQTYLIALPNWKPDVRDHLESLGLPAGTQRIDAPTPTAWLIGRTKTDGPSDYPAVHAIQDQLKLTPLSQWGKNTTPPSATVDPSIDMKTPPKIQVDTMSGEKFFAYAAEILKTQPPHLTDQPIIARMKRLGVVAGQSFDPEKADATVRSALNHAPREALTVLEQQVPTLARVANNWSLNTNTMGVYGNYYVKRAIIANMGLGANLPEDAIYPMNLADKDGQPLDGKNAYTIHFPKAALPPANAFWSITLYDSDGFQVANPLNRFAVSSWNDLVYNSDGSLDLYFQNTDPGETWRKNWLPAPKGAFNLTMRLYAPAYSALLGRWVPPAVEKAPAISTFVAQ
;
A
#
# COMPACT_ATOMS: atom_id res chain seq x y z
N MET A 1 -28.32 37.60 57.55
CA MET A 1 -27.85 38.31 56.36
C MET A 1 -26.39 38.67 56.55
N PRO A 2 -25.43 38.05 55.89
CA PRO A 2 -24.06 38.51 55.92
C PRO A 2 -23.78 39.41 54.69
N LYS A 3 -22.93 40.39 54.87
CA LYS A 3 -22.50 41.41 53.89
C LYS A 3 -21.62 40.84 52.81
N PRO A 4 -21.68 41.40 51.58
CA PRO A 4 -20.78 41.01 50.52
C PRO A 4 -19.34 41.56 50.70
N PRO A 5 -18.29 40.88 50.14
CA PRO A 5 -16.94 41.38 50.22
C PRO A 5 -16.67 42.48 49.16
N PRO A 6 -15.59 43.26 49.30
CA PRO A 6 -15.34 44.46 48.51
C PRO A 6 -14.71 44.06 47.11
N LEU A 7 -15.08 44.88 46.12
CA LEU A 7 -14.55 44.86 44.75
C LEU A 7 -13.04 45.18 44.73
N LEU A 8 -12.24 44.25 44.20
CA LEU A 8 -10.85 44.53 43.86
C LEU A 8 -10.81 45.31 42.54
N GLY A 9 -10.08 46.43 42.59
CA GLY A 9 -9.88 47.30 41.45
C GLY A 9 -9.12 46.67 40.29
N ALA A 10 -9.61 46.94 39.08
CA ALA A 10 -8.93 46.58 37.82
C ALA A 10 -7.71 47.48 37.64
N MET A 11 -6.50 46.91 37.69
CA MET A 11 -5.29 47.57 37.19
C MET A 11 -5.29 47.47 35.66
N ALA A 12 -5.44 48.59 34.99
CA ALA A 12 -5.21 48.72 33.55
C ALA A 12 -3.71 48.68 33.27
N VAL A 13 -3.21 47.56 32.69
CA VAL A 13 -1.86 47.51 32.15
C VAL A 13 -1.90 48.13 30.76
N ALA A 14 -1.35 49.34 30.62
CA ALA A 14 -1.12 49.95 29.33
C ALA A 14 0.03 49.20 28.60
N ALA A 15 -0.30 48.37 27.61
CA ALA A 15 0.68 47.77 26.73
C ALA A 15 1.15 48.82 25.72
N THR A 16 2.34 49.33 25.92
CA THR A 16 3.02 50.20 24.94
C THR A 16 3.46 49.33 23.76
N TYR A 17 2.73 49.39 22.65
CA TYR A 17 3.18 48.79 21.39
C TYR A 17 4.35 49.60 20.84
N CYS A 18 5.57 49.11 21.00
CA CYS A 18 6.70 49.56 20.19
C CYS A 18 6.48 49.05 18.75
N VAL A 19 6.04 49.91 17.87
CA VAL A 19 6.11 49.67 16.43
C VAL A 19 7.57 49.72 16.05
N SER A 20 8.24 48.58 16.12
CA SER A 20 9.53 48.41 15.43
C SER A 20 9.25 48.46 13.93
N ALA A 21 9.72 49.49 13.27
CA ALA A 21 9.78 49.58 11.83
C ALA A 21 10.47 48.28 11.34
N GLY A 22 9.68 47.38 10.77
CA GLY A 22 10.19 46.13 10.23
C GLY A 22 11.20 46.45 9.15
N ILE A 23 12.45 46.12 9.40
CA ILE A 23 13.44 45.97 8.33
C ILE A 23 12.80 44.94 7.38
N PRO A 24 12.61 45.26 6.09
CA PRO A 24 12.12 44.26 5.15
C PRO A 24 13.08 43.08 5.25
N ALA A 25 12.55 41.92 5.65
CA ALA A 25 13.35 40.70 5.61
C ALA A 25 13.72 40.49 4.15
N THR A 26 14.92 40.89 3.79
CA THR A 26 15.52 40.50 2.52
C THR A 26 15.50 39.00 2.52
N ALA A 27 14.73 38.39 1.60
CA ALA A 27 14.65 36.95 1.46
C ALA A 27 16.08 36.47 1.32
N GLN A 28 16.60 35.89 2.41
CA GLN A 28 18.01 35.43 2.46
C GLN A 28 18.13 34.36 1.38
N THR A 29 18.96 34.61 0.37
CA THR A 29 19.20 33.59 -0.67
C THR A 29 19.73 32.36 0.00
N ALA A 30 19.09 31.20 -0.28
CA ALA A 30 19.49 29.92 0.31
C ALA A 30 20.95 29.63 0.00
N SER A 31 21.69 29.15 0.99
CA SER A 31 23.07 28.69 0.75
C SER A 31 23.05 27.43 -0.14
N PRO A 32 24.17 27.12 -0.84
CA PRO A 32 24.26 25.89 -1.63
C PRO A 32 23.92 24.62 -0.82
N ASP A 33 24.38 24.53 0.42
CA ASP A 33 24.10 23.38 1.30
C ASP A 33 22.61 23.31 1.66
N GLU A 34 21.98 24.45 1.93
CA GLU A 34 20.55 24.50 2.22
C GLU A 34 19.72 24.07 0.98
N LEU A 35 20.07 24.53 -0.23
CA LEU A 35 19.43 24.12 -1.47
C LEU A 35 19.55 22.61 -1.68
N ARG A 36 20.72 22.03 -1.37
CA ARG A 36 20.97 20.59 -1.46
C ARG A 36 20.07 19.79 -0.52
N VAL A 37 19.96 20.23 0.75
CA VAL A 37 19.04 19.60 1.73
C VAL A 37 17.60 19.68 1.23
N ILE A 38 17.16 20.86 0.78
CA ILE A 38 15.81 21.06 0.25
C ILE A 38 15.54 20.16 -0.96
N ALA A 39 16.49 20.02 -1.87
CA ALA A 39 16.35 19.19 -3.06
C ALA A 39 16.24 17.70 -2.70
N THR A 40 17.02 17.22 -1.72
CA THR A 40 16.93 15.85 -1.22
C THR A 40 15.58 15.58 -0.57
N GLU A 41 15.09 16.47 0.30
CA GLU A 41 13.75 16.35 0.91
C GLU A 41 12.64 16.42 -0.14
N ALA A 42 12.75 17.30 -1.12
CA ALA A 42 11.78 17.43 -2.20
C ALA A 42 11.75 16.17 -3.09
N TYR A 43 12.90 15.57 -3.37
CA TYR A 43 12.96 14.28 -4.07
C TYR A 43 12.24 13.18 -3.29
N VAL A 44 12.53 13.03 -1.98
CA VAL A 44 11.86 12.06 -1.11
C VAL A 44 10.34 12.29 -1.11
N TYR A 45 9.91 13.55 -1.00
CA TYR A 45 8.49 13.91 -1.01
C TYR A 45 7.81 13.56 -2.34
N LEU A 46 8.44 13.86 -3.48
CA LEU A 46 7.89 13.66 -4.82
C LEU A 46 8.05 12.22 -5.33
N TYR A 47 8.91 11.41 -4.72
CA TYR A 47 9.22 10.04 -5.15
C TYR A 47 7.97 9.17 -5.32
N PRO A 48 7.03 9.11 -4.35
CA PRO A 48 5.79 8.35 -4.51
C PRO A 48 4.94 8.82 -5.69
N LEU A 49 4.80 10.14 -5.85
CA LEU A 49 4.00 10.75 -6.93
C LEU A 49 4.53 10.35 -8.31
N VAL A 50 5.85 10.46 -8.52
CA VAL A 50 6.51 10.09 -9.78
C VAL A 50 6.39 8.59 -10.03
N THR A 51 6.58 7.76 -9.00
CA THR A 51 6.46 6.30 -9.10
C THR A 51 5.03 5.89 -9.44
N MET A 52 4.03 6.52 -8.83
CA MET A 52 2.61 6.29 -9.12
C MET A 52 2.28 6.62 -10.57
N ASP A 53 2.75 7.77 -11.08
CA ASP A 53 2.42 8.17 -12.45
C ASP A 53 3.08 7.25 -13.49
N ILE A 54 4.36 6.90 -13.33
CA ILE A 54 5.03 5.97 -14.23
C ILE A 54 4.37 4.60 -14.19
N THR A 55 4.00 4.10 -13.00
CA THR A 55 3.27 2.84 -12.83
C THR A 55 1.91 2.90 -13.52
N ARG A 56 1.15 3.96 -13.27
CA ARG A 56 -0.14 4.19 -13.92
C ARG A 56 0.00 4.17 -15.45
N ARG A 57 0.94 4.93 -15.99
CA ARG A 57 1.16 5.02 -17.44
C ARG A 57 1.44 3.65 -18.05
N GLN A 58 2.28 2.83 -17.42
CA GLN A 58 2.53 1.46 -17.89
C GLN A 58 1.28 0.58 -17.76
N MET A 59 0.64 0.57 -16.59
CA MET A 59 -0.50 -0.31 -16.34
C MET A 59 -1.74 0.03 -17.16
N THR A 60 -1.88 1.28 -17.60
CA THR A 60 -3.03 1.70 -18.42
C THR A 60 -2.75 1.75 -19.94
N ASN A 61 -1.50 1.50 -20.34
CA ASN A 61 -1.09 1.56 -21.75
C ASN A 61 -1.37 0.25 -22.49
N VAL A 62 -2.61 -0.20 -22.44
CA VAL A 62 -3.09 -1.45 -23.05
C VAL A 62 -4.43 -1.19 -23.74
N VAL A 63 -4.72 -1.94 -24.83
CA VAL A 63 -5.98 -1.83 -25.56
C VAL A 63 -7.16 -2.43 -24.78
N LYS A 64 -6.88 -3.49 -24.01
CA LYS A 64 -7.86 -4.21 -23.18
C LYS A 64 -7.19 -4.73 -21.90
N ALA A 65 -8.00 -5.16 -20.93
CA ALA A 65 -7.47 -5.75 -19.70
C ALA A 65 -6.62 -7.00 -20.00
N GLU A 66 -5.40 -7.02 -19.45
CA GLU A 66 -4.43 -8.11 -19.58
C GLU A 66 -3.52 -8.17 -18.33
N GLY A 67 -3.45 -9.33 -17.68
CA GLY A 67 -2.70 -9.48 -16.44
C GLY A 67 -3.20 -8.52 -15.36
N ILE A 68 -2.31 -7.64 -14.88
CA ILE A 68 -2.62 -6.60 -13.87
C ILE A 68 -2.95 -5.24 -14.52
N SER A 69 -2.91 -5.15 -15.84
CA SER A 69 -3.09 -3.92 -16.63
C SER A 69 -4.48 -3.85 -17.23
N ALA A 70 -5.07 -2.67 -17.24
CA ALA A 70 -6.32 -2.38 -17.95
C ALA A 70 -6.35 -0.92 -18.38
N PRO A 71 -7.12 -0.57 -19.42
CA PRO A 71 -7.39 0.84 -19.73
C PRO A 71 -7.95 1.58 -18.53
N ILE A 72 -7.76 2.89 -18.50
CA ILE A 72 -8.27 3.74 -17.43
C ILE A 72 -9.78 3.51 -17.21
N ASN A 73 -10.24 3.52 -15.96
CA ASN A 73 -11.62 3.25 -15.54
C ASN A 73 -12.13 1.84 -15.92
N GLN A 74 -11.23 0.88 -16.07
CA GLN A 74 -11.58 -0.53 -16.30
C GLN A 74 -10.82 -1.44 -15.32
N PHE A 75 -11.44 -2.56 -14.95
CA PHE A 75 -10.82 -3.55 -14.09
C PHE A 75 -9.90 -4.50 -14.86
N ALA A 76 -8.70 -4.73 -14.31
CA ALA A 76 -7.90 -5.92 -14.55
C ALA A 76 -8.15 -6.92 -13.42
N ASN A 77 -8.63 -8.10 -13.74
CA ASN A 77 -8.93 -9.14 -12.77
C ASN A 77 -7.92 -10.28 -12.88
N ILE A 78 -7.12 -10.49 -11.82
CA ILE A 78 -6.23 -11.65 -11.71
C ILE A 78 -7.09 -12.86 -11.35
N ARG A 79 -7.01 -13.92 -12.17
CA ARG A 79 -7.90 -15.07 -12.11
C ARG A 79 -7.33 -16.28 -11.40
N ALA A 80 -6.04 -16.26 -11.07
CA ALA A 80 -5.37 -17.38 -10.42
C ALA A 80 -4.21 -16.87 -9.56
N TYR A 81 -3.76 -17.68 -8.62
CA TYR A 81 -2.50 -17.45 -7.94
C TYR A 81 -1.32 -17.50 -8.91
N PRO A 82 -0.21 -16.80 -8.61
CA PRO A 82 0.99 -16.90 -9.40
C PRO A 82 1.54 -18.33 -9.38
N THR A 83 2.07 -18.80 -10.51
CA THR A 83 2.77 -20.07 -10.61
C THR A 83 4.20 -19.95 -10.09
N ALA A 84 4.90 -21.07 -9.87
CA ALA A 84 6.25 -21.09 -9.31
C ALA A 84 7.29 -20.31 -10.14
N ASP A 85 7.07 -20.21 -11.45
CA ASP A 85 7.93 -19.54 -12.43
C ASP A 85 7.60 -18.05 -12.62
N MET A 86 6.46 -17.57 -12.14
CA MET A 86 6.08 -16.16 -12.22
C MET A 86 6.87 -15.32 -11.23
N LYS A 87 7.73 -14.41 -11.72
CA LYS A 87 8.62 -13.56 -10.92
C LYS A 87 8.44 -12.07 -11.22
N PHE A 88 7.20 -11.64 -11.48
CA PHE A 88 6.89 -10.23 -11.80
C PHE A 88 6.67 -9.36 -10.56
N VAL A 89 6.19 -9.97 -9.46
CA VAL A 89 5.88 -9.28 -8.20
C VAL A 89 6.60 -9.99 -7.08
N VAL A 90 7.39 -9.23 -6.31
CA VAL A 90 8.07 -9.73 -5.11
C VAL A 90 7.03 -9.99 -4.02
N ARG A 91 7.14 -11.11 -3.30
CA ARG A 91 6.24 -11.55 -2.22
C ARG A 91 4.78 -11.62 -2.66
N PRO A 92 4.47 -12.35 -3.76
CA PRO A 92 3.11 -12.45 -4.26
C PRO A 92 2.17 -13.08 -3.22
N ASN A 93 0.90 -12.79 -3.37
CA ASN A 93 -0.16 -13.22 -2.46
C ASN A 93 -0.73 -14.58 -2.91
N PHE A 94 -1.03 -15.46 -1.95
CA PHE A 94 -1.67 -16.76 -2.14
C PHE A 94 -2.96 -16.88 -1.30
N ASP A 95 -3.61 -15.76 -1.02
CA ASP A 95 -4.79 -15.68 -0.17
C ASP A 95 -5.99 -15.05 -0.89
N THR A 96 -5.71 -14.16 -1.87
CA THR A 96 -6.73 -13.36 -2.55
C THR A 96 -6.44 -13.25 -4.04
N LEU A 97 -7.48 -13.10 -4.85
CA LEU A 97 -7.37 -12.67 -6.24
C LEU A 97 -7.59 -11.16 -6.34
N TYR A 98 -6.82 -10.51 -7.19
CA TYR A 98 -6.83 -9.06 -7.34
C TYR A 98 -7.81 -8.58 -8.39
N SER A 99 -8.45 -7.44 -8.13
CA SER A 99 -9.19 -6.63 -9.09
C SER A 99 -8.62 -5.22 -9.03
N SER A 100 -7.79 -4.85 -10.01
CA SER A 100 -7.07 -3.58 -10.04
C SER A 100 -7.65 -2.65 -11.09
N ALA A 101 -7.74 -1.36 -10.78
CA ALA A 101 -8.15 -0.34 -11.73
C ALA A 101 -7.49 1.01 -11.42
N TRP A 102 -7.07 1.72 -12.45
CA TRP A 102 -6.73 3.12 -12.35
C TRP A 102 -7.94 3.97 -12.72
N LEU A 103 -8.30 4.90 -11.86
CA LEU A 103 -9.46 5.78 -11.99
C LEU A 103 -9.01 7.16 -12.45
N ASP A 104 -9.74 7.75 -13.37
CA ASP A 104 -9.66 9.17 -13.72
C ASP A 104 -11.05 9.78 -13.49
N VAL A 105 -11.13 10.63 -12.46
CA VAL A 105 -12.34 11.36 -12.06
C VAL A 105 -12.24 12.86 -12.38
N ALA A 106 -11.24 13.28 -13.18
CA ALA A 106 -11.02 14.68 -13.52
C ALA A 106 -12.20 15.29 -14.30
N LYS A 107 -12.79 14.51 -15.20
CA LYS A 107 -13.87 14.99 -16.08
C LYS A 107 -15.25 14.76 -15.48
N GLU A 108 -15.48 13.61 -14.92
CA GLU A 108 -16.75 13.21 -14.33
C GLU A 108 -16.54 12.13 -13.26
N PRO A 109 -17.47 11.96 -12.33
CA PRO A 109 -17.44 10.88 -11.35
C PRO A 109 -17.49 9.51 -11.99
N ILE A 110 -16.92 8.53 -11.28
CA ILE A 110 -17.02 7.11 -11.61
C ILE A 110 -17.92 6.42 -10.59
N VAL A 111 -18.87 5.65 -11.07
CA VAL A 111 -19.71 4.80 -10.23
C VAL A 111 -19.06 3.44 -10.11
N LEU A 112 -18.67 3.07 -8.89
CA LEU A 112 -18.17 1.74 -8.55
C LEU A 112 -19.35 0.89 -8.06
N SER A 113 -19.62 -0.23 -8.72
CA SER A 113 -20.59 -1.24 -8.28
C SER A 113 -19.88 -2.48 -7.77
N ILE A 114 -20.20 -2.89 -6.55
CA ILE A 114 -19.66 -4.09 -5.89
C ILE A 114 -20.84 -5.04 -5.66
N PRO A 115 -20.78 -6.30 -6.14
CA PRO A 115 -21.85 -7.27 -5.90
C PRO A 115 -21.86 -7.75 -4.45
N ASP A 116 -22.94 -8.43 -4.05
CA ASP A 116 -22.99 -9.19 -2.80
C ASP A 116 -21.92 -10.29 -2.83
N THR A 117 -20.95 -10.24 -1.91
CA THR A 117 -19.89 -11.24 -1.78
C THR A 117 -20.29 -12.40 -0.87
N LYS A 118 -21.54 -12.42 -0.36
CA LYS A 118 -22.13 -13.50 0.44
C LYS A 118 -21.27 -13.87 1.66
N GLY A 119 -20.83 -12.87 2.40
CA GLY A 119 -19.99 -13.04 3.59
C GLY A 119 -18.50 -13.24 3.29
N ARG A 120 -18.08 -13.39 2.02
CA ARG A 120 -16.68 -13.55 1.63
C ARG A 120 -15.88 -12.29 1.95
N TYR A 121 -14.70 -12.46 2.53
CA TYR A 121 -13.78 -11.36 2.76
C TYR A 121 -13.32 -10.73 1.44
N TYR A 122 -13.43 -9.43 1.39
CA TYR A 122 -12.88 -8.60 0.31
C TYR A 122 -12.54 -7.21 0.84
N LEU A 123 -11.72 -6.49 0.11
CA LEU A 123 -11.44 -5.07 0.30
C LEU A 123 -11.16 -4.41 -1.05
N MET A 124 -11.57 -3.14 -1.17
CA MET A 124 -11.39 -2.30 -2.36
C MET A 124 -10.69 -1.00 -1.96
N PRO A 125 -9.43 -1.06 -1.48
CA PRO A 125 -8.68 0.14 -1.11
C PRO A 125 -8.44 1.00 -2.33
N MET A 126 -8.67 2.30 -2.17
CA MET A 126 -8.39 3.33 -3.16
C MET A 126 -7.28 4.23 -2.64
N LEU A 127 -6.22 4.34 -3.41
CA LEU A 127 -5.05 5.16 -3.12
C LEU A 127 -5.08 6.40 -3.99
N ASP A 128 -4.76 7.54 -3.40
CA ASP A 128 -4.51 8.76 -4.16
C ASP A 128 -3.12 8.72 -4.83
N MET A 129 -2.76 9.73 -5.59
CA MET A 129 -1.47 9.78 -6.29
C MET A 129 -0.26 9.97 -5.35
N TRP A 130 -0.50 10.23 -4.07
CA TRP A 130 0.52 10.26 -3.02
C TRP A 130 0.66 8.93 -2.27
N THR A 131 -0.05 7.88 -2.71
CA THR A 131 -0.12 6.53 -2.13
C THR A 131 -0.87 6.42 -0.81
N ASP A 132 -1.56 7.46 -0.35
CA ASP A 132 -2.40 7.39 0.83
C ASP A 132 -3.74 6.71 0.49
N VAL A 133 -4.16 5.75 1.31
CA VAL A 133 -5.47 5.09 1.20
C VAL A 133 -6.55 6.03 1.74
N PHE A 134 -7.36 6.60 0.86
CA PHE A 134 -8.43 7.52 1.26
C PHE A 134 -9.78 6.84 1.45
N ALA A 135 -9.97 5.64 0.92
CA ALA A 135 -11.16 4.82 1.14
C ALA A 135 -10.81 3.34 0.99
N SER A 136 -11.48 2.49 1.77
CA SER A 136 -11.32 1.03 1.70
C SER A 136 -12.66 0.33 1.95
N PRO A 137 -13.64 0.42 1.01
CA PRO A 137 -14.86 -0.39 1.10
C PRO A 137 -14.52 -1.87 1.16
N GLY A 138 -15.24 -2.61 1.99
CA GLY A 138 -14.96 -4.04 2.12
C GLY A 138 -15.57 -4.66 3.37
N TRP A 139 -15.28 -5.93 3.57
CA TRP A 139 -15.78 -6.76 4.63
C TRP A 139 -15.76 -6.07 6.02
N ARG A 140 -14.66 -5.41 6.33
CA ARG A 140 -14.44 -4.74 7.63
C ARG A 140 -15.22 -3.43 7.76
N THR A 141 -15.31 -2.64 6.71
CA THR A 141 -15.77 -1.24 6.75
C THR A 141 -17.23 -1.08 6.37
N THR A 142 -17.67 -1.78 5.34
CA THR A 142 -18.99 -1.57 4.72
C THR A 142 -19.80 -2.84 4.58
N GLY A 143 -19.25 -4.00 5.03
CA GLY A 143 -19.93 -5.29 4.97
C GLY A 143 -19.83 -5.95 3.60
N THR A 144 -20.63 -6.99 3.37
CA THR A 144 -20.50 -7.91 2.24
C THR A 144 -21.66 -7.90 1.26
N GLY A 145 -22.73 -7.17 1.56
CA GLY A 145 -23.87 -6.97 0.64
C GLY A 145 -23.48 -6.18 -0.61
N ALA A 146 -24.37 -6.15 -1.59
CA ALA A 146 -24.18 -5.34 -2.80
C ALA A 146 -24.13 -3.83 -2.45
N GLN A 147 -23.20 -3.10 -3.05
CA GLN A 147 -22.94 -1.69 -2.73
C GLN A 147 -22.64 -0.90 -4.00
N THR A 148 -22.96 0.38 -3.95
CA THR A 148 -22.65 1.33 -5.03
C THR A 148 -22.00 2.58 -4.43
N TYR A 149 -20.95 3.07 -5.08
CA TYR A 149 -20.21 4.27 -4.68
C TYR A 149 -20.08 5.23 -5.84
N LEU A 150 -20.28 6.53 -5.58
CA LEU A 150 -19.95 7.60 -6.50
C LEU A 150 -18.59 8.18 -6.11
N ILE A 151 -17.56 7.91 -6.91
CA ILE A 151 -16.21 8.43 -6.70
C ILE A 151 -16.07 9.72 -7.47
N ALA A 152 -15.83 10.84 -6.77
CA ALA A 152 -15.81 12.17 -7.36
C ALA A 152 -14.71 13.03 -6.76
N LEU A 153 -14.35 14.13 -7.42
CA LEU A 153 -13.52 15.17 -6.81
C LEU A 153 -14.33 15.91 -5.71
N PRO A 154 -13.67 16.39 -4.63
CA PRO A 154 -14.36 17.09 -3.54
C PRO A 154 -15.17 18.33 -3.99
N ASN A 155 -14.70 18.99 -5.04
CA ASN A 155 -15.32 20.19 -5.63
C ASN A 155 -16.25 19.90 -6.81
N TRP A 156 -16.52 18.62 -7.14
CA TRP A 156 -17.42 18.26 -8.22
C TRP A 156 -18.85 18.74 -7.93
N LYS A 157 -19.48 19.36 -8.95
CA LYS A 157 -20.84 19.90 -8.87
C LYS A 157 -21.79 19.07 -9.76
N PRO A 158 -23.06 18.86 -9.33
CA PRO A 158 -23.70 19.37 -8.12
C PRO A 158 -23.09 18.73 -6.84
N ASP A 159 -22.99 19.52 -5.77
CA ASP A 159 -22.52 19.03 -4.47
C ASP A 159 -23.65 18.23 -3.79
N VAL A 160 -23.95 17.07 -4.34
CA VAL A 160 -24.92 16.13 -3.80
C VAL A 160 -24.18 15.09 -3.01
N ARG A 161 -24.28 15.12 -1.69
CA ARG A 161 -23.74 14.11 -0.78
C ARG A 161 -24.81 13.15 -0.30
N ASP A 162 -25.97 13.72 -0.05
CA ASP A 162 -27.20 13.00 0.28
C ASP A 162 -28.13 13.06 -0.92
N HIS A 163 -28.96 12.04 -1.11
CA HIS A 163 -29.91 11.94 -2.22
C HIS A 163 -29.26 11.77 -3.61
N LEU A 164 -28.24 10.90 -3.70
CA LEU A 164 -27.60 10.55 -4.97
C LEU A 164 -28.58 9.88 -5.97
N GLU A 165 -29.76 9.46 -5.49
CA GLU A 165 -30.87 8.98 -6.30
C GLU A 165 -31.33 10.02 -7.32
N SER A 166 -31.17 11.31 -7.04
CA SER A 166 -31.45 12.38 -8.01
C SER A 166 -30.59 12.32 -9.28
N LEU A 167 -29.47 11.61 -9.20
CA LEU A 167 -28.58 11.30 -10.33
C LEU A 167 -28.93 9.97 -10.99
N GLY A 168 -30.04 9.31 -10.60
CA GLY A 168 -30.44 8.01 -11.09
C GLY A 168 -29.66 6.84 -10.47
N LEU A 169 -28.91 7.08 -9.38
CA LEU A 169 -28.16 6.04 -8.68
C LEU A 169 -29.07 5.27 -7.70
N PRO A 170 -28.74 4.01 -7.35
CA PRO A 170 -29.50 3.24 -6.38
C PRO A 170 -29.58 3.93 -5.02
N ALA A 171 -30.69 3.69 -4.28
CA ALA A 171 -30.80 4.10 -2.90
C ALA A 171 -29.66 3.51 -2.06
N GLY A 172 -29.11 4.32 -1.13
CA GLY A 172 -27.99 3.92 -0.31
C GLY A 172 -26.61 4.04 -1.00
N THR A 173 -26.54 4.56 -2.22
CA THR A 173 -25.25 4.92 -2.84
C THR A 173 -24.51 5.94 -1.97
N GLN A 174 -23.23 5.72 -1.72
CA GLN A 174 -22.38 6.61 -0.94
C GLN A 174 -21.41 7.36 -1.86
N ARG A 175 -21.15 8.64 -1.54
CA ARG A 175 -20.13 9.43 -2.22
C ARG A 175 -18.77 9.27 -1.54
N ILE A 176 -17.73 9.03 -2.34
CA ILE A 176 -16.33 9.02 -1.93
C ILE A 176 -15.62 10.16 -2.64
N ASP A 177 -15.07 11.09 -1.86
CA ASP A 177 -14.28 12.21 -2.40
C ASP A 177 -12.82 11.77 -2.59
N ALA A 178 -12.36 11.73 -3.85
CA ALA A 178 -11.00 11.41 -4.21
C ALA A 178 -10.09 12.64 -4.04
N PRO A 179 -9.01 12.56 -3.22
CA PRO A 179 -8.11 13.70 -2.99
C PRO A 179 -7.38 14.17 -4.24
N THR A 180 -7.16 13.26 -5.18
CA THR A 180 -6.50 13.54 -6.47
C THR A 180 -7.40 13.10 -7.64
N PRO A 181 -7.32 13.77 -8.80
CA PRO A 181 -8.09 13.41 -10.00
C PRO A 181 -7.84 11.99 -10.51
N THR A 182 -6.66 11.46 -10.24
CA THR A 182 -6.31 10.06 -10.51
C THR A 182 -6.22 9.29 -9.20
N ALA A 183 -6.72 8.05 -9.18
CA ALA A 183 -6.63 7.16 -8.02
C ALA A 183 -6.36 5.73 -8.48
N TRP A 184 -5.76 4.93 -7.61
CA TRP A 184 -5.51 3.51 -7.85
C TRP A 184 -6.36 2.65 -6.92
N LEU A 185 -7.29 1.88 -7.47
CA LEU A 185 -8.07 0.87 -6.76
C LEU A 185 -7.35 -0.47 -6.84
N ILE A 186 -7.03 -1.08 -5.69
CA ILE A 186 -6.33 -2.35 -5.60
C ILE A 186 -7.21 -3.35 -4.83
N GLY A 187 -8.28 -3.80 -5.47
CA GLY A 187 -9.24 -4.74 -4.88
C GLY A 187 -8.63 -6.13 -4.64
N ARG A 188 -9.08 -6.77 -3.58
CA ARG A 188 -8.70 -8.15 -3.22
C ARG A 188 -9.92 -8.91 -2.76
N THR A 189 -10.13 -10.11 -3.29
CA THR A 189 -11.20 -11.02 -2.89
C THR A 189 -10.58 -12.33 -2.42
N LYS A 190 -10.90 -12.78 -1.19
CA LYS A 190 -10.39 -14.04 -0.63
C LYS A 190 -10.77 -15.23 -1.50
N THR A 191 -9.82 -16.16 -1.64
CA THR A 191 -10.05 -17.46 -2.27
C THR A 191 -9.37 -18.58 -1.48
N ASP A 192 -9.98 -19.75 -1.47
CA ASP A 192 -9.45 -20.95 -0.83
C ASP A 192 -8.60 -21.79 -1.82
N GLY A 193 -8.20 -21.19 -2.93
CA GLY A 193 -7.37 -21.80 -3.95
C GLY A 193 -8.14 -22.23 -5.21
N PRO A 194 -7.54 -23.07 -6.06
CA PRO A 194 -8.04 -23.37 -7.42
C PRO A 194 -9.49 -23.87 -7.48
N SER A 195 -9.93 -24.67 -6.52
CA SER A 195 -11.31 -25.16 -6.47
C SER A 195 -12.36 -24.08 -6.20
N ASP A 196 -11.95 -22.97 -5.59
CA ASP A 196 -12.80 -21.83 -5.23
C ASP A 196 -12.75 -20.69 -6.26
N TYR A 197 -11.83 -20.72 -7.23
CA TYR A 197 -11.71 -19.68 -8.25
C TYR A 197 -13.04 -19.36 -8.97
N PRO A 198 -13.89 -20.33 -9.37
CA PRO A 198 -15.13 -20.00 -10.05
C PRO A 198 -16.05 -19.08 -9.23
N ALA A 199 -16.11 -19.26 -7.91
CA ALA A 199 -16.90 -18.40 -7.03
C ALA A 199 -16.34 -16.98 -6.96
N VAL A 200 -15.02 -16.84 -6.89
CA VAL A 200 -14.34 -15.52 -6.90
C VAL A 200 -14.49 -14.85 -8.26
N HIS A 201 -14.34 -15.59 -9.36
CA HIS A 201 -14.55 -15.06 -10.72
C HIS A 201 -15.95 -14.49 -10.89
N ALA A 202 -16.97 -15.18 -10.38
CA ALA A 202 -18.35 -14.70 -10.44
C ALA A 202 -18.54 -13.35 -9.71
N ILE A 203 -17.78 -13.08 -8.66
CA ILE A 203 -17.73 -11.77 -7.99
C ILE A 203 -17.00 -10.74 -8.85
N GLN A 204 -15.79 -11.11 -9.32
CA GLN A 204 -14.97 -10.21 -10.13
C GLN A 204 -15.68 -9.77 -11.42
N ASP A 205 -16.45 -10.66 -12.07
CA ASP A 205 -17.17 -10.38 -13.31
C ASP A 205 -18.35 -9.40 -13.11
N GLN A 206 -18.80 -9.22 -11.88
CA GLN A 206 -19.85 -8.28 -11.52
C GLN A 206 -19.32 -6.94 -10.99
N LEU A 207 -18.01 -6.82 -10.72
CA LEU A 207 -17.40 -5.54 -10.38
C LEU A 207 -17.47 -4.62 -11.61
N LYS A 208 -17.97 -3.40 -11.43
CA LYS A 208 -18.12 -2.43 -12.53
C LYS A 208 -17.62 -1.06 -12.14
N LEU A 209 -16.99 -0.40 -13.09
CA LEU A 209 -16.66 1.02 -13.06
C LEU A 209 -17.41 1.68 -14.23
N THR A 210 -18.31 2.59 -13.94
CA THR A 210 -19.16 3.22 -14.93
C THR A 210 -19.03 4.75 -14.80
N PRO A 211 -18.59 5.47 -15.84
CA PRO A 211 -18.69 6.93 -15.85
C PRO A 211 -20.13 7.36 -15.57
N LEU A 212 -20.34 8.39 -14.76
CA LEU A 212 -21.69 8.81 -14.36
C LEU A 212 -22.58 9.12 -15.56
N SER A 213 -22.02 9.74 -16.60
CA SER A 213 -22.72 10.04 -17.85
C SER A 213 -23.23 8.81 -18.61
N GLN A 214 -22.67 7.63 -18.29
CA GLN A 214 -23.04 6.35 -18.90
C GLN A 214 -23.90 5.48 -17.98
N TRP A 215 -24.20 5.94 -16.76
CA TRP A 215 -25.02 5.19 -15.82
C TRP A 215 -26.42 4.92 -16.36
N GLY A 216 -26.91 3.71 -16.20
CA GLY A 216 -28.20 3.26 -16.72
C GLY A 216 -28.24 3.03 -18.26
N LYS A 217 -27.10 3.24 -18.95
CA LYS A 217 -27.01 3.01 -20.40
C LYS A 217 -26.26 1.71 -20.69
N ASN A 218 -26.66 1.03 -21.76
CA ASN A 218 -25.91 -0.14 -22.23
C ASN A 218 -24.81 0.32 -23.20
N THR A 219 -23.70 0.75 -22.65
CA THR A 219 -22.55 1.25 -23.43
C THR A 219 -21.34 0.34 -23.28
N THR A 220 -20.61 0.17 -24.38
CA THR A 220 -19.30 -0.49 -24.34
C THR A 220 -18.24 0.53 -23.94
N PRO A 221 -17.29 0.21 -23.05
CA PRO A 221 -16.17 1.09 -22.76
C PRO A 221 -15.46 1.52 -24.05
N PRO A 222 -14.97 2.76 -24.14
CA PRO A 222 -14.26 3.21 -25.34
C PRO A 222 -12.98 2.39 -25.53
N SER A 223 -12.61 2.13 -26.79
CA SER A 223 -11.33 1.53 -27.12
C SER A 223 -10.20 2.44 -26.65
N ALA A 224 -9.21 1.85 -25.97
CA ALA A 224 -8.00 2.55 -25.59
C ALA A 224 -6.97 2.49 -26.73
N THR A 225 -6.17 3.54 -26.86
CA THR A 225 -5.01 3.60 -27.74
C THR A 225 -3.73 3.42 -26.92
N VAL A 226 -2.81 2.63 -27.45
CA VAL A 226 -1.47 2.46 -26.85
C VAL A 226 -0.59 3.62 -27.28
N ASP A 227 0.08 4.25 -26.32
CA ASP A 227 1.10 5.27 -26.57
C ASP A 227 2.47 4.58 -26.70
N PRO A 228 3.07 4.55 -27.91
CA PRO A 228 4.34 3.88 -28.13
C PRO A 228 5.55 4.58 -27.47
N SER A 229 5.37 5.79 -26.97
CA SER A 229 6.43 6.53 -26.27
C SER A 229 6.63 6.09 -24.84
N ILE A 230 5.71 5.31 -24.28
CA ILE A 230 5.81 4.79 -22.90
C ILE A 230 6.74 3.58 -22.89
N ASP A 231 7.77 3.65 -22.05
CA ASP A 231 8.66 2.50 -21.81
C ASP A 231 7.90 1.42 -21.02
N MET A 232 7.50 0.37 -21.74
CA MET A 232 6.78 -0.79 -21.19
C MET A 232 7.72 -1.90 -20.68
N LYS A 233 9.04 -1.76 -20.86
CA LYS A 233 10.03 -2.82 -20.57
C LYS A 233 10.73 -2.60 -19.24
N THR A 234 11.14 -1.37 -18.96
CA THR A 234 11.85 -1.03 -17.74
C THR A 234 10.86 -0.91 -16.58
N PRO A 235 11.03 -1.66 -15.48
CA PRO A 235 10.16 -1.55 -14.31
C PRO A 235 10.04 -0.10 -13.81
N PRO A 236 8.88 0.37 -13.34
CA PRO A 236 8.66 1.75 -12.89
C PRO A 236 9.71 2.22 -11.88
N LYS A 237 10.01 1.39 -10.86
CA LYS A 237 11.05 1.69 -9.88
C LYS A 237 12.41 2.01 -10.54
N ILE A 238 12.83 1.20 -11.49
CA ILE A 238 14.11 1.41 -12.17
C ILE A 238 14.10 2.70 -12.98
N GLN A 239 12.99 3.01 -13.67
CA GLN A 239 12.84 4.28 -14.39
C GLN A 239 12.99 5.49 -13.46
N VAL A 240 12.40 5.43 -12.26
CA VAL A 240 12.48 6.51 -11.27
C VAL A 240 13.89 6.60 -10.66
N ASP A 241 14.44 5.48 -10.19
CA ASP A 241 15.72 5.44 -9.49
C ASP A 241 16.91 5.86 -10.38
N THR A 242 16.78 5.66 -11.70
CA THR A 242 17.85 6.01 -12.68
C THR A 242 17.62 7.35 -13.36
N MET A 243 16.54 8.05 -13.05
CA MET A 243 16.22 9.35 -13.63
C MET A 243 17.19 10.43 -13.10
N SER A 244 17.73 11.28 -13.98
CA SER A 244 18.51 12.43 -13.52
C SER A 244 17.67 13.40 -12.68
N GLY A 245 18.28 14.12 -11.75
CA GLY A 245 17.55 15.04 -10.89
C GLY A 245 16.77 16.09 -11.67
N GLU A 246 17.40 16.73 -12.66
CA GLU A 246 16.71 17.72 -13.51
C GLU A 246 15.46 17.13 -14.18
N LYS A 247 15.58 15.93 -14.77
CA LYS A 247 14.47 15.25 -15.42
C LYS A 247 13.38 14.87 -14.42
N PHE A 248 13.76 14.38 -13.24
CA PHE A 248 12.82 14.00 -12.18
C PHE A 248 11.97 15.19 -11.72
N PHE A 249 12.62 16.32 -11.41
CA PHE A 249 11.90 17.51 -10.92
C PHE A 249 11.05 18.16 -12.01
N ALA A 250 11.50 18.19 -13.25
CA ALA A 250 10.70 18.66 -14.38
C ALA A 250 9.45 17.76 -14.57
N TYR A 251 9.64 16.45 -14.53
CA TYR A 251 8.55 15.47 -14.63
C TYR A 251 7.55 15.59 -13.47
N ALA A 252 8.04 15.68 -12.24
CA ALA A 252 7.19 15.85 -11.06
C ALA A 252 6.38 17.15 -11.12
N ALA A 253 6.97 18.25 -11.61
CA ALA A 253 6.27 19.51 -11.77
C ALA A 253 5.08 19.40 -12.75
N GLU A 254 5.23 18.63 -13.83
CA GLU A 254 4.14 18.39 -14.77
C GLU A 254 2.99 17.59 -14.12
N ILE A 255 3.31 16.59 -13.29
CA ILE A 255 2.29 15.83 -12.53
C ILE A 255 1.57 16.74 -11.53
N LEU A 256 2.31 17.61 -10.82
CA LEU A 256 1.77 18.54 -9.83
C LEU A 256 0.75 19.56 -10.41
N LYS A 257 0.68 19.71 -11.72
CA LYS A 257 -0.37 20.56 -12.35
C LYS A 257 -1.76 19.96 -12.19
N THR A 258 -1.85 18.64 -12.16
CA THR A 258 -3.12 17.92 -12.14
C THR A 258 -3.34 17.13 -10.86
N GLN A 259 -2.30 16.75 -10.16
CA GLN A 259 -2.37 15.96 -8.92
C GLN A 259 -1.97 16.85 -7.73
N PRO A 260 -2.94 17.47 -7.03
CA PRO A 260 -2.63 18.43 -5.98
C PRO A 260 -1.95 17.76 -4.78
N PRO A 261 -1.09 18.49 -4.06
CA PRO A 261 -0.58 18.10 -2.75
C PRO A 261 -1.70 18.02 -1.71
N HIS A 262 -1.48 17.24 -0.64
CA HIS A 262 -2.35 17.29 0.53
C HIS A 262 -2.26 18.65 1.23
N LEU A 263 -3.33 19.06 1.90
CA LEU A 263 -3.38 20.33 2.63
C LEU A 263 -2.29 20.44 3.72
N THR A 264 -1.88 19.30 4.28
CA THR A 264 -0.83 19.20 5.30
C THR A 264 0.59 19.37 4.75
N ASP A 265 0.78 19.37 3.42
CA ASP A 265 2.09 19.40 2.77
C ASP A 265 2.63 20.82 2.55
N GLN A 266 1.92 21.86 3.01
CA GLN A 266 2.34 23.25 2.80
C GLN A 266 3.79 23.56 3.23
N PRO A 267 4.35 23.00 4.32
CA PRO A 267 5.74 23.24 4.68
C PRO A 267 6.75 22.81 3.62
N ILE A 268 6.61 21.61 3.06
CA ILE A 268 7.53 21.12 2.00
C ILE A 268 7.30 21.87 0.68
N ILE A 269 6.03 22.17 0.34
CA ILE A 269 5.69 22.98 -0.84
C ILE A 269 6.34 24.36 -0.79
N ALA A 270 6.32 25.03 0.39
CA ALA A 270 6.99 26.31 0.58
C ALA A 270 8.52 26.20 0.39
N ARG A 271 9.14 25.11 0.83
CA ARG A 271 10.57 24.86 0.65
C ARG A 271 10.91 24.60 -0.81
N MET A 272 10.12 23.81 -1.53
CA MET A 272 10.31 23.50 -2.95
C MET A 272 10.30 24.76 -3.84
N LYS A 273 9.56 25.80 -3.46
CA LYS A 273 9.57 27.09 -4.17
C LYS A 273 10.96 27.73 -4.22
N ARG A 274 11.85 27.45 -3.26
CA ARG A 274 13.23 27.93 -3.23
C ARG A 274 14.10 27.26 -4.31
N LEU A 275 13.68 26.11 -4.83
CA LEU A 275 14.29 25.42 -5.98
C LEU A 275 13.65 25.89 -7.30
N GLY A 276 12.62 26.72 -7.26
CA GLY A 276 11.82 27.09 -8.43
C GLY A 276 10.73 26.09 -8.78
N VAL A 277 10.56 25.01 -8.00
CA VAL A 277 9.50 24.00 -8.21
C VAL A 277 8.22 24.47 -7.50
N VAL A 278 7.22 24.85 -8.29
CA VAL A 278 5.96 25.41 -7.81
C VAL A 278 4.81 24.51 -8.26
N ALA A 279 4.01 24.01 -7.31
CA ALA A 279 2.84 23.21 -7.62
C ALA A 279 1.87 23.99 -8.57
N GLY A 280 1.39 23.31 -9.59
CA GLY A 280 0.53 23.90 -10.64
C GLY A 280 1.28 24.58 -11.78
N GLN A 281 2.60 24.64 -11.75
CA GLN A 281 3.42 25.28 -12.79
C GLN A 281 4.44 24.30 -13.38
N SER A 282 4.80 24.52 -14.67
CA SER A 282 5.93 23.81 -15.27
C SER A 282 7.23 24.27 -14.64
N PHE A 283 8.20 23.38 -14.56
CA PHE A 283 9.54 23.67 -14.12
C PHE A 283 10.54 23.34 -15.23
N ASP A 284 11.32 24.34 -15.65
CA ASP A 284 12.38 24.19 -16.64
C ASP A 284 13.75 24.27 -15.92
N PRO A 285 14.41 23.15 -15.66
CA PRO A 285 15.68 23.13 -14.94
C PRO A 285 16.81 23.85 -15.69
N GLU A 286 16.73 23.99 -17.02
CA GLU A 286 17.75 24.71 -17.81
C GLU A 286 17.77 26.21 -17.49
N LYS A 287 16.64 26.77 -17.04
CA LYS A 287 16.51 28.15 -16.60
C LYS A 287 16.86 28.40 -15.15
N ALA A 288 17.03 27.34 -14.35
CA ALA A 288 17.49 27.46 -12.97
C ALA A 288 18.99 27.85 -12.91
N ASP A 289 19.39 28.54 -11.83
CA ASP A 289 20.80 28.86 -11.67
C ASP A 289 21.65 27.60 -11.42
N ALA A 290 22.94 27.71 -11.61
CA ALA A 290 23.88 26.59 -11.54
C ALA A 290 23.88 25.92 -10.16
N THR A 291 23.65 26.67 -9.08
CA THR A 291 23.62 26.13 -7.71
C THR A 291 22.37 25.26 -7.50
N VAL A 292 21.22 25.73 -7.96
CA VAL A 292 19.96 24.95 -7.93
C VAL A 292 20.12 23.68 -8.78
N ARG A 293 20.60 23.79 -10.01
CA ARG A 293 20.82 22.62 -10.89
C ARG A 293 21.75 21.59 -10.26
N SER A 294 22.83 22.05 -9.62
CA SER A 294 23.74 21.19 -8.87
C SER A 294 23.00 20.47 -7.73
N ALA A 295 22.20 21.18 -6.94
CA ALA A 295 21.39 20.58 -5.86
C ALA A 295 20.41 19.53 -6.40
N LEU A 296 19.68 19.83 -7.47
CA LEU A 296 18.74 18.89 -8.10
C LEU A 296 19.44 17.61 -8.56
N ASN A 297 20.62 17.72 -9.17
CA ASN A 297 21.36 16.56 -9.69
C ASN A 297 21.99 15.68 -8.59
N HIS A 298 22.23 16.22 -7.39
CA HIS A 298 22.68 15.42 -6.24
C HIS A 298 21.52 14.71 -5.52
N ALA A 299 20.33 15.27 -5.55
CA ALA A 299 19.18 14.81 -4.79
C ALA A 299 18.81 13.32 -4.97
N PRO A 300 18.76 12.73 -6.18
CA PRO A 300 18.37 11.33 -6.34
C PRO A 300 19.26 10.38 -5.54
N ARG A 301 20.57 10.49 -5.68
CA ARG A 301 21.53 9.62 -4.99
C ARG A 301 21.45 9.77 -3.47
N GLU A 302 21.36 11.00 -2.98
CA GLU A 302 21.28 11.28 -1.55
C GLU A 302 19.96 10.78 -0.96
N ALA A 303 18.86 11.04 -1.63
CA ALA A 303 17.54 10.58 -1.21
C ALA A 303 17.46 9.05 -1.16
N LEU A 304 17.90 8.35 -2.21
CA LEU A 304 17.88 6.88 -2.21
C LEU A 304 18.75 6.29 -1.09
N THR A 305 19.91 6.91 -0.80
CA THR A 305 20.75 6.52 0.35
C THR A 305 20.01 6.73 1.68
N VAL A 306 19.30 7.85 1.85
CA VAL A 306 18.47 8.09 3.04
C VAL A 306 17.37 7.05 3.17
N LEU A 307 16.67 6.73 2.06
CA LEU A 307 15.62 5.71 2.08
C LEU A 307 16.18 4.36 2.54
N GLU A 308 17.30 3.92 1.95
CA GLU A 308 17.94 2.65 2.29
C GLU A 308 18.34 2.58 3.77
N GLN A 309 18.98 3.62 4.29
CA GLN A 309 19.41 3.70 5.70
C GLN A 309 18.23 3.70 6.68
N GLN A 310 17.06 4.19 6.26
CA GLN A 310 15.89 4.28 7.13
C GLN A 310 15.01 3.01 7.13
N VAL A 311 15.14 2.12 6.14
CA VAL A 311 14.37 0.87 6.06
C VAL A 311 14.35 0.08 7.39
N PRO A 312 15.49 -0.16 8.07
CA PRO A 312 15.50 -0.93 9.32
C PRO A 312 14.73 -0.27 10.47
N THR A 313 14.52 1.05 10.42
CA THR A 313 13.85 1.82 11.48
C THR A 313 12.33 1.81 11.38
N LEU A 314 11.77 1.38 10.24
CA LEU A 314 10.33 1.48 9.97
C LEU A 314 9.49 0.46 10.71
N ALA A 315 10.08 -0.65 11.13
CA ALA A 315 9.36 -1.76 11.70
C ALA A 315 9.80 -2.03 13.14
N ARG A 316 8.86 -2.42 13.97
CA ARG A 316 9.16 -3.01 15.26
C ARG A 316 9.59 -4.45 15.06
N VAL A 317 10.68 -4.86 15.70
CA VAL A 317 11.15 -6.25 15.68
C VAL A 317 10.82 -6.92 17.01
N ALA A 318 10.20 -8.09 16.95
CA ALA A 318 9.94 -8.94 18.12
C ALA A 318 9.98 -10.41 17.68
N ASN A 319 10.67 -11.28 18.45
CA ASN A 319 10.90 -12.68 18.11
C ASN A 319 11.48 -12.86 16.68
N ASN A 320 12.31 -11.92 16.21
CA ASN A 320 12.86 -11.82 14.86
C ASN A 320 11.78 -11.65 13.76
N TRP A 321 10.54 -11.30 14.12
CA TRP A 321 9.53 -10.82 13.20
C TRP A 321 9.56 -9.30 13.12
N SER A 322 9.59 -8.80 11.89
CA SER A 322 9.50 -7.37 11.56
C SER A 322 8.03 -7.00 11.32
N LEU A 323 7.49 -6.12 12.16
CA LEU A 323 6.09 -5.69 12.13
C LEU A 323 6.02 -4.20 11.80
N ASN A 324 5.46 -3.87 10.65
CA ASN A 324 5.26 -2.49 10.21
C ASN A 324 3.76 -2.18 10.19
N THR A 325 3.24 -1.64 11.28
CA THR A 325 1.81 -1.32 11.43
C THR A 325 1.56 0.18 11.56
N ASN A 326 2.49 0.91 12.16
CA ASN A 326 2.30 2.33 12.43
C ASN A 326 2.34 3.15 11.13
N THR A 327 1.38 4.04 10.92
CA THR A 327 1.30 4.94 9.75
C THR A 327 1.45 4.22 8.39
N MET A 328 0.96 2.99 8.25
CA MET A 328 0.91 2.29 6.96
C MET A 328 -0.36 2.67 6.20
N GLY A 329 -0.21 2.88 4.89
CA GLY A 329 -1.33 3.22 4.01
C GLY A 329 -1.83 4.67 4.14
N VAL A 330 -1.60 5.35 5.26
CA VAL A 330 -1.79 6.79 5.46
C VAL A 330 -0.60 7.32 6.22
N TYR A 331 0.20 8.16 5.58
CA TYR A 331 1.54 8.51 6.07
C TYR A 331 1.61 9.92 6.69
N GLY A 332 0.65 10.80 6.38
CA GLY A 332 0.71 12.21 6.77
C GLY A 332 1.99 12.87 6.26
N ASN A 333 2.71 13.57 7.12
CA ASN A 333 3.97 14.22 6.77
C ASN A 333 5.21 13.32 6.97
N TYR A 334 5.03 12.02 7.17
CA TYR A 334 6.16 11.08 7.25
C TYR A 334 6.62 10.67 5.85
N TYR A 335 7.13 11.65 5.09
CA TYR A 335 7.51 11.51 3.68
C TYR A 335 8.54 10.42 3.44
N VAL A 336 9.52 10.26 4.32
CA VAL A 336 10.54 9.20 4.20
C VAL A 336 9.89 7.81 4.20
N LYS A 337 8.96 7.55 5.12
CA LYS A 337 8.24 6.27 5.16
C LYS A 337 7.38 6.07 3.91
N ARG A 338 6.64 7.09 3.49
CA ARG A 338 5.84 7.05 2.26
C ARG A 338 6.72 6.68 1.05
N ALA A 339 7.88 7.33 0.91
CA ALA A 339 8.82 7.06 -0.16
C ALA A 339 9.42 5.65 -0.10
N ILE A 340 9.79 5.16 1.09
CA ILE A 340 10.31 3.80 1.27
C ILE A 340 9.25 2.77 0.87
N ILE A 341 8.00 2.94 1.30
CA ILE A 341 6.92 2.01 0.94
C ILE A 341 6.64 2.06 -0.56
N ALA A 342 6.68 3.25 -1.17
CA ALA A 342 6.57 3.38 -2.62
C ALA A 342 7.72 2.70 -3.36
N ASN A 343 8.95 2.80 -2.86
CA ASN A 343 10.13 2.15 -3.43
C ASN A 343 10.10 0.62 -3.30
N MET A 344 9.55 0.09 -2.21
CA MET A 344 9.56 -1.35 -1.91
C MET A 344 8.35 -2.12 -2.45
N GLY A 345 7.19 -1.48 -2.64
CA GLY A 345 5.97 -2.20 -2.99
C GLY A 345 4.81 -1.33 -3.45
N LEU A 346 4.98 -0.03 -3.46
CA LEU A 346 4.09 1.04 -3.90
C LEU A 346 2.77 1.12 -3.12
N GLY A 347 1.81 0.22 -3.37
CA GLY A 347 0.49 0.24 -2.71
C GLY A 347 0.46 -0.58 -1.42
N ALA A 348 0.09 0.04 -0.30
CA ALA A 348 -0.07 -0.62 0.98
C ALA A 348 -1.52 -0.58 1.45
N ASN A 349 -1.95 -1.62 2.18
CA ASN A 349 -3.24 -1.60 2.87
C ASN A 349 -3.15 -0.80 4.18
N LEU A 350 -4.31 -0.39 4.67
CA LEU A 350 -4.43 0.04 6.07
C LEU A 350 -4.12 -1.16 6.99
N PRO A 351 -3.47 -0.95 8.14
CA PRO A 351 -3.16 -2.03 9.08
C PRO A 351 -4.41 -2.76 9.58
N GLU A 352 -5.54 -2.05 9.68
CA GLU A 352 -6.83 -2.61 10.08
C GLU A 352 -7.39 -3.59 9.04
N ASP A 353 -7.01 -3.45 7.78
CA ASP A 353 -7.39 -4.38 6.70
C ASP A 353 -6.44 -5.57 6.63
N ALA A 354 -5.13 -5.33 6.69
CA ALA A 354 -4.14 -6.41 6.67
C ALA A 354 -2.77 -5.96 7.19
N ILE A 355 -2.10 -6.82 7.96
CA ILE A 355 -0.70 -6.65 8.38
C ILE A 355 0.16 -7.79 7.87
N TYR A 356 1.45 -7.51 7.71
CA TYR A 356 2.41 -8.40 7.04
C TYR A 356 3.70 -8.59 7.86
N PRO A 357 3.66 -9.31 9.01
CA PRO A 357 4.87 -9.66 9.74
C PRO A 357 5.83 -10.47 8.86
N MET A 358 7.10 -10.07 8.80
CA MET A 358 8.14 -10.77 8.05
C MET A 358 9.19 -11.33 9.00
N ASN A 359 9.64 -12.57 8.76
CA ASN A 359 10.68 -13.23 9.51
C ASN A 359 11.80 -13.68 8.55
N LEU A 360 13.03 -13.31 8.91
CA LEU A 360 14.25 -13.64 8.16
C LEU A 360 15.21 -14.54 8.93
N ALA A 361 14.95 -14.77 10.23
CA ALA A 361 15.86 -15.47 11.13
C ALA A 361 15.12 -16.31 12.16
N ASP A 362 15.77 -17.37 12.62
CA ASP A 362 15.30 -18.18 13.75
C ASP A 362 15.43 -17.45 15.10
N LYS A 363 15.03 -18.10 16.20
CA LYS A 363 15.09 -17.52 17.55
C LYS A 363 16.49 -17.08 17.98
N ASP A 364 17.51 -17.70 17.43
CA ASP A 364 18.91 -17.43 17.76
C ASP A 364 19.53 -16.37 16.83
N GLY A 365 18.70 -15.74 15.95
CA GLY A 365 19.11 -14.70 15.02
C GLY A 365 19.84 -15.24 13.78
N GLN A 366 19.81 -16.56 13.55
CA GLN A 366 20.43 -17.15 12.37
C GLN A 366 19.47 -17.10 11.17
N PRO A 367 19.96 -16.74 9.97
CA PRO A 367 19.12 -16.76 8.75
C PRO A 367 18.48 -18.14 8.54
N LEU A 368 17.23 -18.14 8.06
CA LEU A 368 16.53 -19.39 7.75
C LEU A 368 17.16 -20.03 6.51
N ASP A 369 17.53 -21.30 6.63
CA ASP A 369 18.12 -22.10 5.56
C ASP A 369 17.49 -23.50 5.56
N GLY A 370 16.94 -23.92 4.42
CA GLY A 370 16.25 -25.22 4.28
C GLY A 370 17.13 -26.47 4.40
N LYS A 371 18.41 -26.32 4.72
CA LYS A 371 19.24 -27.44 5.25
C LYS A 371 18.81 -27.87 6.64
N ASN A 372 18.09 -27.00 7.35
CA ASN A 372 17.53 -27.24 8.67
C ASN A 372 16.02 -27.39 8.58
N ALA A 373 15.45 -27.99 9.61
CA ALA A 373 14.02 -27.97 9.85
C ALA A 373 13.68 -26.90 10.90
N TYR A 374 12.50 -26.29 10.77
CA TYR A 374 12.02 -25.26 11.70
C TYR A 374 10.56 -25.51 12.05
N THR A 375 10.19 -25.05 13.24
CA THR A 375 8.82 -25.10 13.73
C THR A 375 8.41 -23.74 14.27
N ILE A 376 7.17 -23.36 14.07
CA ILE A 376 6.52 -22.29 14.82
C ILE A 376 5.44 -22.94 15.65
N HIS A 377 5.56 -22.81 16.98
CA HIS A 377 4.57 -23.26 17.94
C HIS A 377 3.68 -22.11 18.37
N PHE A 378 2.37 -22.20 18.08
CA PHE A 378 1.36 -21.25 18.53
C PHE A 378 0.63 -21.85 19.74
N PRO A 379 0.88 -21.42 20.97
CA PRO A 379 0.01 -21.77 22.09
C PRO A 379 -1.43 -21.42 21.80
N LYS A 380 -2.40 -22.17 22.31
CA LYS A 380 -3.83 -21.92 22.08
C LYS A 380 -4.23 -20.46 22.34
N ALA A 381 -3.71 -19.86 23.41
CA ALA A 381 -4.00 -18.46 23.76
C ALA A 381 -3.26 -17.44 22.90
N ALA A 382 -2.32 -17.87 22.06
CA ALA A 382 -1.51 -17.01 21.18
C ALA A 382 -1.63 -17.38 19.70
N LEU A 383 -2.70 -18.08 19.33
CA LEU A 383 -3.06 -18.27 17.91
C LEU A 383 -3.16 -16.90 17.21
N PRO A 384 -2.86 -16.81 15.90
CA PRO A 384 -2.88 -15.54 15.19
C PRO A 384 -4.24 -14.84 15.29
N PRO A 385 -4.32 -13.63 15.89
CA PRO A 385 -5.57 -12.94 16.17
C PRO A 385 -6.06 -12.15 14.94
N ALA A 386 -6.59 -12.86 13.96
CA ALA A 386 -7.21 -12.31 12.76
C ALA A 386 -8.72 -12.54 12.80
N ASN A 387 -9.51 -11.47 12.64
CA ASN A 387 -10.98 -11.58 12.63
C ASN A 387 -11.49 -12.23 11.34
N ALA A 388 -10.77 -12.10 10.24
CA ALA A 388 -11.10 -12.76 8.99
C ALA A 388 -10.30 -14.05 8.81
N PHE A 389 -9.01 -13.99 8.60
CA PHE A 389 -8.12 -15.14 8.42
C PHE A 389 -6.65 -14.73 8.48
N TRP A 390 -5.79 -15.73 8.56
CA TRP A 390 -4.33 -15.55 8.49
C TRP A 390 -3.69 -16.60 7.59
N SER A 391 -2.48 -16.29 7.12
CA SER A 391 -1.63 -17.22 6.37
C SER A 391 -0.15 -17.00 6.69
N ILE A 392 0.69 -18.00 6.39
CA ILE A 392 2.15 -17.86 6.33
C ILE A 392 2.59 -18.34 4.96
N THR A 393 3.29 -17.48 4.23
CA THR A 393 3.86 -17.78 2.92
C THR A 393 5.38 -17.86 3.03
N LEU A 394 5.97 -18.79 2.30
CA LEU A 394 7.42 -18.98 2.22
C LEU A 394 7.95 -18.48 0.88
N TYR A 395 9.06 -17.73 0.94
CA TYR A 395 9.76 -17.22 -0.24
C TYR A 395 11.26 -17.51 -0.15
N ASP A 396 11.91 -17.55 -1.32
CA ASP A 396 13.38 -17.56 -1.39
C ASP A 396 13.99 -16.22 -0.90
N SER A 397 15.32 -16.11 -0.93
CA SER A 397 16.04 -14.89 -0.55
C SER A 397 15.63 -13.66 -1.35
N ASP A 398 15.20 -13.83 -2.59
CA ASP A 398 14.81 -12.77 -3.50
C ASP A 398 13.32 -12.38 -3.34
N GLY A 399 12.59 -13.11 -2.51
CA GLY A 399 11.18 -12.87 -2.21
C GLY A 399 10.22 -13.53 -3.19
N PHE A 400 10.63 -14.59 -3.88
CA PHE A 400 9.78 -15.33 -4.80
C PHE A 400 9.38 -16.69 -4.23
N GLN A 401 8.22 -17.16 -4.65
CA GLN A 401 7.76 -18.52 -4.33
C GLN A 401 8.67 -19.57 -4.94
N VAL A 402 8.85 -20.68 -4.24
CA VAL A 402 9.73 -21.78 -4.67
C VAL A 402 8.91 -22.99 -5.06
N ALA A 403 9.15 -23.52 -6.26
CA ALA A 403 8.53 -24.74 -6.73
C ALA A 403 8.72 -25.88 -5.72
N ASN A 404 7.66 -26.62 -5.43
CA ASN A 404 7.68 -27.76 -4.53
C ASN A 404 6.66 -28.83 -4.97
N PRO A 405 6.82 -30.11 -4.54
CA PRO A 405 5.99 -31.22 -5.02
C PRO A 405 4.49 -31.07 -4.73
N LEU A 406 4.11 -30.25 -3.74
CA LEU A 406 2.71 -30.02 -3.38
C LEU A 406 2.11 -28.80 -4.09
N ASN A 407 2.91 -28.03 -4.82
CA ASN A 407 2.53 -26.72 -5.34
C ASN A 407 1.90 -25.84 -4.23
N ARG A 408 2.43 -25.99 -2.99
CA ARG A 408 1.95 -25.28 -1.79
C ARG A 408 2.94 -24.17 -1.43
N PHE A 409 2.51 -22.93 -1.52
CA PHE A 409 3.34 -21.76 -1.22
C PHE A 409 2.96 -21.08 0.09
N ALA A 410 1.79 -21.42 0.63
CA ALA A 410 1.28 -20.89 1.90
C ALA A 410 0.56 -21.96 2.71
N VAL A 411 0.55 -21.74 4.03
CA VAL A 411 -0.32 -22.43 5.00
C VAL A 411 -1.24 -21.39 5.58
N SER A 412 -2.55 -21.70 5.66
CA SER A 412 -3.59 -20.72 5.95
C SER A 412 -4.58 -21.26 6.97
N SER A 413 -5.23 -20.36 7.72
CA SER A 413 -6.20 -20.71 8.75
C SER A 413 -7.45 -21.46 8.24
N TRP A 414 -7.71 -21.42 6.94
CA TRP A 414 -8.80 -22.17 6.29
C TRP A 414 -8.37 -23.55 5.77
N ASN A 415 -7.08 -23.90 5.88
CA ASN A 415 -6.62 -25.24 5.56
C ASN A 415 -7.08 -26.21 6.65
N ASP A 416 -7.15 -27.49 6.31
CA ASP A 416 -7.46 -28.57 7.25
C ASP A 416 -6.23 -28.85 8.16
N LEU A 417 -5.93 -27.89 9.06
CA LEU A 417 -4.79 -27.96 9.97
C LEU A 417 -5.05 -28.92 11.13
N VAL A 418 -4.03 -29.61 11.57
CA VAL A 418 -4.06 -30.49 12.75
C VAL A 418 -3.58 -29.70 13.96
N TYR A 419 -4.47 -29.54 14.94
CA TYR A 419 -4.17 -28.93 16.24
C TYR A 419 -3.75 -29.99 17.24
N ASN A 420 -2.90 -29.63 18.17
CA ASN A 420 -2.51 -30.49 19.29
C ASN A 420 -3.69 -30.67 20.26
N SER A 421 -3.60 -31.68 21.13
CA SER A 421 -4.67 -32.04 22.10
C SER A 421 -5.01 -30.90 23.07
N ASP A 422 -4.10 -29.99 23.35
CA ASP A 422 -4.28 -28.79 24.16
C ASP A 422 -4.85 -27.59 23.37
N GLY A 423 -5.03 -27.73 22.05
CA GLY A 423 -5.50 -26.71 21.14
C GLY A 423 -4.42 -25.77 20.63
N SER A 424 -3.15 -26.04 20.91
CA SER A 424 -2.02 -25.35 20.28
C SER A 424 -1.83 -25.81 18.84
N LEU A 425 -1.05 -25.07 18.03
CA LEU A 425 -0.80 -25.34 16.62
C LEU A 425 0.69 -25.31 16.35
N ASP A 426 1.21 -26.37 15.73
CA ASP A 426 2.57 -26.42 15.19
C ASP A 426 2.57 -26.35 13.69
N LEU A 427 3.40 -25.47 13.12
CA LEU A 427 3.64 -25.38 11.68
C LEU A 427 5.10 -25.74 11.39
N TYR A 428 5.30 -26.54 10.37
CA TYR A 428 6.61 -27.13 10.01
C TYR A 428 7.14 -26.53 8.71
N PHE A 429 8.42 -26.14 8.74
CA PHE A 429 9.14 -25.58 7.58
C PHE A 429 10.42 -26.38 7.37
N GLN A 430 10.39 -27.34 6.48
CA GLN A 430 11.51 -28.21 6.16
C GLN A 430 11.46 -28.66 4.70
N ASN A 431 12.60 -29.04 4.14
CA ASN A 431 12.68 -29.51 2.74
C ASN A 431 12.10 -30.92 2.56
N THR A 432 12.34 -31.81 3.54
CA THR A 432 11.87 -33.20 3.49
C THR A 432 10.42 -33.30 3.95
N ASP A 433 9.63 -34.14 3.25
CA ASP A 433 8.25 -34.43 3.63
C ASP A 433 8.21 -35.04 5.07
N PRO A 434 7.46 -34.44 6.00
CA PRO A 434 7.39 -34.94 7.38
C PRO A 434 6.49 -36.18 7.53
N GLY A 435 5.86 -36.64 6.46
CA GLY A 435 4.92 -37.76 6.48
C GLY A 435 3.48 -37.35 6.66
N GLU A 436 2.57 -38.31 6.49
CA GLU A 436 1.14 -38.08 6.35
C GLU A 436 0.52 -37.34 7.56
N THR A 437 0.93 -37.68 8.77
CA THR A 437 0.42 -37.08 10.01
C THR A 437 0.68 -35.58 10.08
N TRP A 438 1.84 -35.09 9.59
CA TRP A 438 2.29 -33.71 9.76
C TRP A 438 2.16 -32.90 8.46
N ARG A 439 1.86 -33.55 7.32
CA ARG A 439 1.82 -32.93 6.00
C ARG A 439 0.80 -31.79 5.90
N LYS A 440 -0.30 -31.84 6.68
CA LYS A 440 -1.31 -30.77 6.68
C LYS A 440 -0.76 -29.46 7.22
N ASN A 441 0.15 -29.51 8.18
CA ASN A 441 0.77 -28.37 8.83
C ASN A 441 2.16 -28.01 8.24
N TRP A 442 2.58 -28.68 7.18
CA TRP A 442 3.89 -28.50 6.58
C TRP A 442 3.85 -27.56 5.37
N LEU A 443 4.80 -26.62 5.36
CA LEU A 443 5.12 -25.80 4.21
C LEU A 443 6.51 -26.15 3.69
N PRO A 444 6.64 -26.73 2.47
CA PRO A 444 7.91 -27.18 1.94
C PRO A 444 8.92 -26.03 1.80
N ALA A 445 10.07 -26.15 2.46
CA ALA A 445 11.17 -25.21 2.35
C ALA A 445 12.11 -25.57 1.18
N PRO A 446 12.73 -24.60 0.47
CA PRO A 446 13.79 -24.87 -0.50
C PRO A 446 15.02 -25.44 0.22
N LYS A 447 16.01 -25.92 -0.53
CA LYS A 447 17.29 -26.38 0.07
C LYS A 447 18.21 -25.25 0.51
N GLY A 448 17.97 -24.02 0.08
CA GLY A 448 18.77 -22.83 0.39
C GLY A 448 18.06 -21.87 1.32
N ALA A 449 18.55 -20.63 1.37
CA ALA A 449 17.99 -19.57 2.19
C ALA A 449 16.52 -19.28 1.84
N PHE A 450 15.72 -18.99 2.85
CA PHE A 450 14.33 -18.63 2.69
C PHE A 450 13.88 -17.62 3.76
N ASN A 451 12.69 -17.09 3.61
CA ASN A 451 12.05 -16.23 4.60
C ASN A 451 10.54 -16.49 4.64
N LEU A 452 9.93 -16.03 5.73
CA LEU A 452 8.50 -16.19 5.96
C LEU A 452 7.81 -14.83 5.99
N THR A 453 6.66 -14.75 5.37
CA THR A 453 5.74 -13.62 5.52
C THR A 453 4.41 -14.14 6.04
N MET A 454 4.07 -13.74 7.27
CA MET A 454 2.74 -13.95 7.80
C MET A 454 1.81 -12.84 7.31
N ARG A 455 0.55 -13.16 7.10
CA ARG A 455 -0.51 -12.20 6.78
C ARG A 455 -1.67 -12.38 7.73
N LEU A 456 -2.10 -11.32 8.38
CA LEU A 456 -3.32 -11.30 9.17
C LEU A 456 -4.30 -10.34 8.49
N TYR A 457 -5.46 -10.83 8.10
CA TYR A 457 -6.52 -10.04 7.48
C TYR A 457 -7.58 -9.68 8.51
N ALA A 458 -7.97 -8.41 8.55
CA ALA A 458 -8.75 -7.83 9.65
C ALA A 458 -8.14 -8.20 11.02
N PRO A 459 -6.85 -7.86 11.28
CA PRO A 459 -6.19 -8.23 12.54
C PRO A 459 -6.91 -7.63 13.73
N ALA A 460 -6.94 -8.36 14.85
CA ALA A 460 -7.47 -7.83 16.10
C ALA A 460 -6.55 -6.75 16.70
N TYR A 461 -7.10 -5.92 17.57
CA TYR A 461 -6.34 -4.83 18.23
C TYR A 461 -5.08 -5.31 18.96
N SER A 462 -5.07 -6.55 19.47
CA SER A 462 -3.88 -7.12 20.11
C SER A 462 -2.67 -7.17 19.17
N ALA A 463 -2.88 -7.49 17.89
CA ALA A 463 -1.83 -7.48 16.88
C ALA A 463 -1.46 -6.05 16.46
N LEU A 464 -2.45 -5.19 16.22
CA LEU A 464 -2.24 -3.79 15.79
C LEU A 464 -1.46 -3.00 16.83
N LEU A 465 -1.82 -3.14 18.12
CA LEU A 465 -1.14 -2.47 19.24
C LEU A 465 0.16 -3.16 19.66
N GLY A 466 0.53 -4.26 19.01
CA GLY A 466 1.74 -5.00 19.31
C GLY A 466 1.74 -5.72 20.66
N ARG A 467 0.56 -5.97 21.23
CA ARG A 467 0.40 -6.82 22.43
C ARG A 467 0.53 -8.30 22.08
N TRP A 468 0.16 -8.66 20.89
CA TRP A 468 0.45 -9.96 20.30
C TRP A 468 1.57 -9.82 19.28
N VAL A 469 2.48 -10.77 19.26
CA VAL A 469 3.54 -10.93 18.28
C VAL A 469 3.61 -12.40 17.88
N PRO A 470 3.99 -12.72 16.63
CA PRO A 470 4.17 -14.11 16.24
C PRO A 470 5.25 -14.77 17.12
N PRO A 471 5.06 -16.05 17.50
CA PRO A 471 6.12 -16.83 18.16
C PRO A 471 7.39 -16.89 17.32
N ALA A 472 8.52 -17.09 17.97
CA ALA A 472 9.78 -17.25 17.26
C ALA A 472 9.77 -18.49 16.35
N VAL A 473 10.53 -18.43 15.27
CA VAL A 473 10.82 -19.59 14.44
C VAL A 473 11.93 -20.38 15.12
N GLU A 474 11.66 -21.61 15.51
CA GLU A 474 12.64 -22.45 16.23
C GLU A 474 13.21 -23.51 15.30
N LYS A 475 14.54 -23.67 15.37
CA LYS A 475 15.19 -24.80 14.73
C LYS A 475 14.82 -26.09 15.46
N ALA A 476 14.37 -27.10 14.73
CA ALA A 476 13.90 -28.36 15.27
C ALA A 476 14.57 -29.53 14.53
N PRO A 477 14.60 -30.73 15.14
CA PRO A 477 14.95 -31.95 14.41
C PRO A 477 14.00 -32.10 13.22
N ALA A 478 14.53 -32.53 12.06
CA ALA A 478 13.68 -32.83 10.92
C ALA A 478 12.73 -33.98 11.30
N ILE A 479 11.43 -33.76 11.10
CA ILE A 479 10.45 -34.84 11.23
C ILE A 479 10.63 -35.73 10.01
N SER A 480 10.99 -37.00 10.25
CA SER A 480 11.07 -38.04 9.23
C SER A 480 10.03 -39.10 9.52
N THR A 481 9.45 -39.70 8.47
CA THR A 481 8.72 -40.93 8.59
C THR A 481 9.71 -42.04 8.99
N PHE A 482 9.89 -42.28 10.28
CA PHE A 482 10.38 -43.57 10.71
C PHE A 482 9.26 -44.58 10.39
N VAL A 483 9.42 -45.33 9.32
CA VAL A 483 8.71 -46.58 9.15
C VAL A 483 9.25 -47.45 10.30
N ALA A 484 8.47 -47.66 11.35
CA ALA A 484 8.72 -48.69 12.33
C ALA A 484 8.74 -50.02 11.54
N GLN A 485 9.90 -50.62 11.46
CA GLN A 485 10.07 -52.00 10.96
C GLN A 485 9.41 -53.00 11.91
#